data_3c0c964ad75eedb170ba75a17c002a09
#
_entry.id   3c0c964ad75eedb170ba75a17c002a09
#
_cell.length_a   1.000
_cell.length_b   1.000
_cell.length_c   1.000
_cell.angle_alpha   90.00
_cell.angle_beta   90.00
_cell.angle_gamma   90.00
#
_symmetry.space_group_name_H-M   'P 1'
#
loop_
_entity.id
_entity.type
_entity.pdbx_description
1 polymer ?
#
loop_
_entity_poly.entity_id
_entity_poly.type
_entity_poly.pdbx_seq_one_letter_code
_entity_poly.pdbx_strand_id
1 'polypeptide(L)'
;KGIEGSKTEERAGYLYVTKQWTGTEIVEVEFPMEVRLVQTNPKVRENIGKIAVVRGPIVYCLEEADNGADLHLVSLSPKAVCEVKAEKIAGEPVKTVLTEGLRQKNSENPEEEELYTIAEPDTEVPADLKFIPYYVWANRGENEMMV
;
A
#
# COMPACT_ATOMS: atom_id res chain seq x y z
N LYS A 1 -4.65 -18.77 -18.71
CA LYS A 1 -4.78 -19.56 -19.96
C LYS A 1 -3.54 -20.43 -20.07
N GLY A 2 -3.69 -21.73 -20.34
CA GLY A 2 -2.55 -22.64 -20.52
C GLY A 2 -1.76 -22.32 -21.81
N ILE A 3 -0.46 -22.59 -21.80
CA ILE A 3 0.40 -22.49 -22.98
C ILE A 3 0.23 -23.80 -23.77
N GLU A 4 -0.15 -23.70 -25.03
CA GLU A 4 -0.40 -24.89 -25.88
C GLU A 4 0.83 -25.79 -25.93
N GLY A 5 0.64 -27.11 -25.75
CA GLY A 5 1.71 -28.10 -25.76
C GLY A 5 2.65 -28.06 -24.54
N SER A 6 2.29 -27.33 -23.49
CA SER A 6 3.10 -27.26 -22.25
C SER A 6 2.48 -28.00 -21.07
N LYS A 7 3.34 -28.39 -20.12
CA LYS A 7 2.96 -28.81 -18.78
C LYS A 7 3.29 -27.66 -17.81
N THR A 8 2.32 -27.28 -16.99
CA THR A 8 2.51 -26.27 -15.93
C THR A 8 2.45 -26.92 -14.55
N GLU A 9 3.32 -26.49 -13.63
CA GLU A 9 3.39 -26.96 -12.25
C GLU A 9 3.71 -25.79 -11.35
N GLU A 10 2.96 -25.61 -10.24
CA GLU A 10 3.29 -24.66 -9.18
C GLU A 10 4.07 -25.37 -8.08
N ARG A 11 5.26 -24.86 -7.76
CA ARG A 11 6.10 -25.42 -6.71
C ARG A 11 6.93 -24.32 -6.03
N ALA A 12 6.88 -24.28 -4.70
CA ALA A 12 7.65 -23.31 -3.88
C ALA A 12 7.47 -21.85 -4.30
N GLY A 13 6.25 -21.44 -4.74
CA GLY A 13 5.94 -20.07 -5.16
C GLY A 13 6.35 -19.73 -6.60
N TYR A 14 6.82 -20.70 -7.36
CA TYR A 14 7.18 -20.56 -8.78
C TYR A 14 6.23 -21.32 -9.68
N LEU A 15 5.91 -20.72 -10.83
CA LEU A 15 5.23 -21.41 -11.92
C LEU A 15 6.27 -21.98 -12.89
N TYR A 16 6.36 -23.31 -12.95
CA TYR A 16 7.20 -24.01 -13.93
C TYR A 16 6.42 -24.28 -15.19
N VAL A 17 6.96 -23.89 -16.33
CA VAL A 17 6.39 -24.16 -17.65
C VAL A 17 7.37 -25.05 -18.41
N THR A 18 6.99 -26.29 -18.65
CA THR A 18 7.82 -27.27 -19.34
C THR A 18 7.20 -27.55 -20.72
N LYS A 19 7.96 -27.29 -21.77
CA LYS A 19 7.61 -27.66 -23.14
C LYS A 19 8.90 -27.82 -23.96
N GLN A 20 8.76 -28.34 -25.14
CA GLN A 20 9.85 -28.32 -26.13
C GLN A 20 9.84 -26.93 -26.80
N TRP A 21 10.79 -26.09 -26.40
CA TRP A 21 10.93 -24.74 -26.92
C TRP A 21 11.60 -24.76 -28.29
N THR A 22 10.99 -24.12 -29.29
CA THR A 22 11.53 -24.07 -30.67
C THR A 22 11.42 -22.64 -31.19
N GLY A 23 12.53 -22.12 -31.75
CA GLY A 23 12.55 -20.74 -32.29
C GLY A 23 12.30 -19.67 -31.26
N THR A 24 11.57 -18.63 -31.63
CA THR A 24 11.14 -17.53 -30.71
C THR A 24 9.71 -17.79 -30.28
N GLU A 25 9.49 -17.88 -28.98
CA GLU A 25 8.17 -18.06 -28.39
C GLU A 25 7.85 -16.94 -27.41
N ILE A 26 6.60 -16.51 -27.36
CA ILE A 26 6.12 -15.46 -26.45
C ILE A 26 5.30 -16.13 -25.36
N VAL A 27 5.65 -15.83 -24.12
CA VAL A 27 4.88 -16.21 -22.92
C VAL A 27 4.26 -14.95 -22.35
N GLU A 28 2.93 -14.91 -22.31
CA GLU A 28 2.18 -13.81 -21.70
C GLU A 28 1.81 -14.19 -20.26
N VAL A 29 2.15 -13.32 -19.32
CA VAL A 29 1.85 -13.49 -17.90
C VAL A 29 0.97 -12.33 -17.44
N GLU A 30 -0.21 -12.64 -16.95
CA GLU A 30 -1.14 -11.67 -16.38
C GLU A 30 -1.22 -11.84 -14.87
N PHE A 31 -0.94 -10.76 -14.14
CA PHE A 31 -1.10 -10.71 -12.67
C PHE A 31 -2.44 -10.08 -12.30
N PRO A 32 -3.21 -10.69 -11.37
CA PRO A 32 -4.37 -10.01 -10.80
C PRO A 32 -3.95 -8.73 -10.10
N MET A 33 -4.51 -7.60 -10.53
CA MET A 33 -4.16 -6.27 -10.00
C MET A 33 -5.26 -5.76 -9.04
N GLU A 34 -5.67 -6.61 -8.10
CA GLU A 34 -6.63 -6.27 -7.05
C GLU A 34 -5.93 -5.57 -5.89
N VAL A 35 -6.63 -4.61 -5.26
CA VAL A 35 -6.17 -4.00 -4.01
C VAL A 35 -6.42 -4.96 -2.86
N ARG A 36 -5.42 -5.16 -2.03
CA ARG A 36 -5.50 -5.98 -0.82
C ARG A 36 -4.92 -5.24 0.36
N LEU A 37 -5.61 -5.31 1.49
CA LEU A 37 -5.13 -4.85 2.78
C LEU A 37 -4.45 -6.03 3.47
N VAL A 38 -3.17 -5.91 3.73
CA VAL A 38 -2.32 -6.99 4.25
C VAL A 38 -1.96 -6.71 5.69
N GLN A 39 -2.23 -7.67 6.55
CA GLN A 39 -1.82 -7.67 7.96
C GLN A 39 -0.72 -8.69 8.19
N THR A 40 0.16 -8.38 9.12
CA THR A 40 1.25 -9.28 9.48
C THR A 40 0.79 -10.43 10.38
N ASN A 41 1.52 -11.53 10.33
CA ASN A 41 1.38 -12.60 11.32
C ASN A 41 1.82 -12.08 12.70
N PRO A 42 1.11 -12.46 13.80
CA PRO A 42 1.46 -12.01 15.16
C PRO A 42 2.88 -12.35 15.63
N LYS A 43 3.58 -13.23 14.93
CA LYS A 43 5.00 -13.52 15.20
C LYS A 43 5.94 -12.38 14.82
N VAL A 44 5.51 -11.47 13.92
CA VAL A 44 6.25 -10.27 13.52
C VAL A 44 5.79 -9.11 14.40
N ARG A 45 6.39 -9.01 15.59
CA ARG A 45 5.93 -8.14 16.68
C ARG A 45 5.91 -6.66 16.31
N GLU A 46 6.89 -6.21 15.54
CA GLU A 46 7.10 -4.80 15.15
C GLU A 46 5.98 -4.24 14.27
N ASN A 47 5.22 -5.13 13.63
CA ASN A 47 4.17 -4.75 12.68
C ASN A 47 2.76 -5.12 13.15
N ILE A 48 2.60 -5.53 14.41
CA ILE A 48 1.27 -5.79 14.98
C ILE A 48 0.44 -4.51 14.96
N GLY A 49 -0.83 -4.63 14.54
CA GLY A 49 -1.75 -3.50 14.42
C GLY A 49 -1.58 -2.65 13.17
N LYS A 50 -0.56 -2.95 12.34
CA LYS A 50 -0.32 -2.23 11.09
C LYS A 50 -0.95 -2.93 9.89
N ILE A 51 -1.31 -2.14 8.88
CA ILE A 51 -1.90 -2.60 7.62
C ILE A 51 -1.06 -2.03 6.48
N ALA A 52 -0.60 -2.89 5.58
CA ALA A 52 0.00 -2.47 4.32
C ALA A 52 -1.01 -2.55 3.19
N VAL A 53 -1.00 -1.57 2.29
CA VAL A 53 -1.81 -1.55 1.08
C VAL A 53 -0.99 -2.08 -0.08
N VAL A 54 -1.49 -3.12 -0.76
CA VAL A 54 -0.84 -3.70 -1.93
C VAL A 54 -1.83 -3.80 -3.10
N ARG A 55 -1.33 -3.69 -4.33
CA ARG A 55 -2.12 -3.88 -5.53
C ARG A 55 -1.37 -4.81 -6.51
N GLY A 56 -1.87 -6.02 -6.67
CA GLY A 56 -1.09 -7.08 -7.30
C GLY A 56 0.24 -7.30 -6.56
N PRO A 57 1.40 -7.25 -7.23
CA PRO A 57 2.72 -7.37 -6.61
C PRO A 57 3.29 -6.03 -6.10
N ILE A 58 2.58 -4.92 -6.28
CA ILE A 58 3.07 -3.57 -5.94
C ILE A 58 2.65 -3.20 -4.53
N VAL A 59 3.62 -2.78 -3.72
CA VAL A 59 3.39 -2.16 -2.41
C VAL A 59 3.08 -0.68 -2.60
N TYR A 60 2.20 -0.14 -1.77
CA TYR A 60 1.78 1.24 -1.76
C TYR A 60 2.20 1.92 -0.45
N CYS A 61 2.38 3.23 -0.50
CA CYS A 61 2.70 4.05 0.67
C CYS A 61 1.87 5.34 0.70
N LEU A 62 1.73 5.90 1.89
CA LEU A 62 1.29 7.28 2.09
C LEU A 62 2.50 8.20 1.93
N GLU A 63 2.31 9.37 1.34
CA GLU A 63 3.25 10.50 1.38
C GLU A 63 2.59 11.71 2.02
N GLU A 64 3.35 12.45 2.79
CA GLU A 64 2.94 13.73 3.39
C GLU A 64 2.37 14.69 2.34
N ALA A 65 2.98 14.73 1.16
CA ALA A 65 2.56 15.58 0.04
C ALA A 65 1.08 15.40 -0.38
N ASP A 66 0.49 14.23 -0.13
CA ASP A 66 -0.92 13.95 -0.43
C ASP A 66 -1.80 13.88 0.83
N ASN A 67 -1.21 13.55 1.97
CA ASN A 67 -1.97 13.19 3.17
C ASN A 67 -1.71 14.12 4.36
N GLY A 68 -0.82 15.13 4.23
CA GLY A 68 -0.38 15.97 5.34
C GLY A 68 0.67 15.30 6.22
N ALA A 69 1.31 16.10 7.08
CA ALA A 69 2.34 15.65 8.01
C ALA A 69 1.80 14.68 9.08
N ASP A 70 2.69 14.13 9.88
CA ASP A 70 2.37 13.22 10.99
C ASP A 70 1.60 11.98 10.54
N LEU A 71 2.11 11.28 9.54
CA LEU A 71 1.46 10.09 8.97
C LEU A 71 1.24 8.98 10.00
N HIS A 72 2.01 8.97 11.10
CA HIS A 72 1.85 8.02 12.20
C HIS A 72 0.52 8.18 12.97
N LEU A 73 -0.18 9.32 12.79
CA LEU A 73 -1.51 9.56 13.37
C LEU A 73 -2.65 9.02 12.50
N VAL A 74 -2.33 8.44 11.35
CA VAL A 74 -3.33 7.87 10.45
C VAL A 74 -3.65 6.44 10.84
N SER A 75 -4.92 6.10 10.85
CA SER A 75 -5.41 4.74 11.02
C SER A 75 -6.30 4.30 9.85
N LEU A 76 -6.23 3.00 9.52
CA LEU A 76 -6.99 2.39 8.42
C LEU A 76 -7.74 1.17 8.90
N SER A 77 -9.04 1.09 8.60
CA SER A 77 -9.83 -0.09 8.91
C SER A 77 -9.41 -1.28 8.02
N PRO A 78 -9.30 -2.52 8.56
CA PRO A 78 -9.12 -3.72 7.74
C PRO A 78 -10.26 -3.98 6.74
N LYS A 79 -11.37 -3.27 6.89
CA LYS A 79 -12.57 -3.36 6.04
C LYS A 79 -12.73 -2.12 5.14
N ALA A 80 -11.72 -1.26 5.06
CA ALA A 80 -11.78 -0.06 4.23
C ALA A 80 -12.03 -0.42 2.76
N VAL A 81 -12.90 0.35 2.12
CA VAL A 81 -13.20 0.21 0.70
C VAL A 81 -12.22 1.07 -0.08
N CYS A 82 -11.49 0.46 -0.99
CA CYS A 82 -10.47 1.11 -1.77
C CYS A 82 -10.92 1.35 -3.22
N GLU A 83 -10.67 2.56 -3.72
CA GLU A 83 -10.87 2.94 -5.12
C GLU A 83 -9.52 3.09 -5.81
N VAL A 84 -9.42 2.64 -7.08
CA VAL A 84 -8.21 2.78 -7.89
C VAL A 84 -8.41 3.89 -8.92
N LYS A 85 -7.53 4.91 -8.89
CA LYS A 85 -7.56 6.04 -9.80
C LYS A 85 -6.30 6.09 -10.68
N ALA A 86 -6.46 6.43 -11.96
CA ALA A 86 -5.34 6.68 -12.85
C ALA A 86 -4.95 8.17 -12.78
N GLU A 87 -3.69 8.45 -12.53
CA GLU A 87 -3.16 9.81 -12.51
C GLU A 87 -1.69 9.86 -12.91
N LYS A 88 -1.07 11.04 -12.84
CA LYS A 88 0.38 11.21 -13.05
C LYS A 88 1.03 11.74 -11.79
N ILE A 89 2.15 11.13 -11.39
CA ILE A 89 2.99 11.59 -10.29
C ILE A 89 4.38 11.86 -10.86
N ALA A 90 4.89 13.08 -10.66
CA ALA A 90 6.15 13.53 -11.23
C ALA A 90 6.29 13.26 -12.75
N GLY A 91 5.17 13.33 -13.49
CA GLY A 91 5.11 13.05 -14.93
C GLY A 91 4.86 11.60 -15.31
N GLU A 92 5.05 10.64 -14.40
CA GLU A 92 4.87 9.21 -14.63
C GLU A 92 3.40 8.79 -14.46
N PRO A 93 2.83 8.01 -15.39
CA PRO A 93 1.47 7.49 -15.28
C PRO A 93 1.43 6.38 -14.23
N VAL A 94 0.59 6.55 -13.21
CA VAL A 94 0.45 5.61 -12.10
C VAL A 94 -1.03 5.28 -11.82
N LYS A 95 -1.25 4.23 -11.05
CA LYS A 95 -2.52 3.93 -10.41
C LYS A 95 -2.37 4.20 -8.91
N THR A 96 -3.13 5.15 -8.38
CA THR A 96 -3.21 5.41 -6.94
C THR A 96 -4.37 4.66 -6.33
N VAL A 97 -4.34 4.49 -5.02
CA VAL A 97 -5.42 3.89 -4.24
C VAL A 97 -5.94 4.93 -3.27
N LEU A 98 -7.25 5.19 -3.35
CA LEU A 98 -7.96 6.13 -2.48
C LEU A 98 -8.84 5.35 -1.52
N THR A 99 -8.92 5.80 -0.28
CA THR A 99 -9.80 5.22 0.74
C THR A 99 -10.07 6.21 1.86
N GLU A 100 -11.16 6.01 2.57
CA GLU A 100 -11.40 6.70 3.84
C GLU A 100 -10.65 5.99 4.98
N GLY A 101 -10.01 6.76 5.82
CA GLY A 101 -9.41 6.34 7.07
C GLY A 101 -9.77 7.29 8.19
N LEU A 102 -9.04 7.21 9.29
CA LEU A 102 -9.17 8.13 10.42
C LEU A 102 -7.82 8.77 10.70
N ARG A 103 -7.85 9.97 11.26
CA ARG A 103 -6.65 10.66 11.76
C ARG A 103 -6.91 11.09 13.19
N GLN A 104 -5.97 10.78 14.08
CA GLN A 104 -5.95 11.32 15.42
C GLN A 104 -5.73 12.83 15.34
N LYS A 105 -6.51 13.62 16.10
CA LYS A 105 -6.30 15.06 16.20
C LYS A 105 -5.03 15.34 16.98
N ASN A 106 -4.13 16.13 16.40
CA ASN A 106 -3.10 16.81 17.15
C ASN A 106 -3.73 17.92 18.02
N SER A 107 -3.11 18.23 19.13
CA SER A 107 -3.44 19.44 19.88
C SER A 107 -3.27 20.68 19.02
N GLU A 108 -4.14 21.66 19.24
CA GLU A 108 -4.06 22.97 18.55
C GLU A 108 -2.83 23.78 19.00
N ASN A 109 -2.15 23.35 20.08
CA ASN A 109 -1.02 24.08 20.69
C ASN A 109 0.11 23.10 21.08
N PRO A 110 0.86 22.55 20.12
CA PRO A 110 1.88 21.52 20.38
C PRO A 110 3.04 22.00 21.28
N GLU A 111 3.26 23.32 21.41
CA GLU A 111 4.29 23.87 22.30
C GLU A 111 3.89 23.86 23.78
N GLU A 112 2.60 23.72 24.09
CA GLU A 112 2.06 23.71 25.47
C GLU A 112 1.67 22.30 25.93
N GLU A 113 1.83 21.29 25.08
CA GLU A 113 1.47 19.91 25.38
C GLU A 113 2.49 19.22 26.29
N GLU A 114 1.97 18.64 27.37
CA GLU A 114 2.73 17.66 28.14
C GLU A 114 3.00 16.42 27.25
N LEU A 115 4.26 15.97 27.22
CA LEU A 115 4.64 14.79 26.45
C LEU A 115 3.96 13.49 26.92
N TYR A 116 3.46 13.48 28.14
CA TYR A 116 2.75 12.35 28.74
C TYR A 116 1.56 12.87 29.53
N THR A 117 0.37 12.46 29.14
CA THR A 117 -0.89 12.82 29.80
C THR A 117 -1.59 11.58 30.34
N ILE A 118 -2.63 11.78 31.16
CA ILE A 118 -3.54 10.68 31.51
C ILE A 118 -4.27 10.25 30.23
N ALA A 119 -4.31 8.92 29.99
CA ALA A 119 -4.98 8.40 28.80
C ALA A 119 -6.47 8.79 28.80
N GLU A 120 -6.87 9.45 27.74
CA GLU A 120 -8.25 9.77 27.41
C GLU A 120 -8.63 9.08 26.10
N PRO A 121 -9.93 8.89 25.81
CA PRO A 121 -10.33 8.36 24.50
C PRO A 121 -9.81 9.24 23.37
N ASP A 122 -9.10 8.65 22.42
CA ASP A 122 -8.58 9.35 21.25
C ASP A 122 -9.71 10.01 20.45
N THR A 123 -9.51 11.27 20.08
CA THR A 123 -10.43 11.96 19.17
C THR A 123 -9.93 11.79 17.76
N GLU A 124 -10.50 10.80 17.04
CA GLU A 124 -10.23 10.58 15.63
C GLU A 124 -11.26 11.31 14.76
N VAL A 125 -10.82 11.78 13.60
CA VAL A 125 -11.68 12.39 12.58
C VAL A 125 -11.51 11.66 11.25
N PRO A 126 -12.55 11.59 10.41
CA PRO A 126 -12.43 11.04 9.07
C PRO A 126 -11.35 11.75 8.26
N ALA A 127 -10.59 10.99 7.50
CA ALA A 127 -9.53 11.48 6.62
C ALA A 127 -9.56 10.73 5.29
N ASP A 128 -9.51 11.50 4.20
CA ASP A 128 -9.31 10.92 2.87
C ASP A 128 -7.83 10.56 2.71
N LEU A 129 -7.55 9.30 2.45
CA LEU A 129 -6.20 8.78 2.31
C LEU A 129 -5.90 8.46 0.85
N LYS A 130 -4.73 8.90 0.39
CA LYS A 130 -4.21 8.62 -0.94
C LYS A 130 -2.90 7.85 -0.85
N PHE A 131 -2.93 6.62 -1.30
CA PHE A 131 -1.77 5.76 -1.41
C PHE A 131 -1.20 5.79 -2.83
N ILE A 132 0.11 5.91 -2.93
CA ILE A 132 0.84 5.88 -4.19
C ILE A 132 1.70 4.62 -4.28
N PRO A 133 2.05 4.13 -5.50
CA PRO A 133 3.01 3.04 -5.62
C PRO A 133 4.35 3.40 -4.97
N TYR A 134 4.89 2.52 -4.13
CA TYR A 134 6.14 2.75 -3.41
C TYR A 134 7.31 3.15 -4.32
N TYR A 135 7.36 2.67 -5.56
CA TYR A 135 8.45 2.97 -6.49
C TYR A 135 8.47 4.41 -7.03
N VAL A 136 7.42 5.22 -6.76
CA VAL A 136 7.36 6.65 -7.14
C VAL A 136 7.50 7.61 -5.96
N TRP A 137 7.70 7.10 -4.75
CA TRP A 137 7.90 7.96 -3.60
C TRP A 137 9.20 8.76 -3.69
N ALA A 138 9.30 9.88 -2.96
CA ALA A 138 10.41 10.83 -2.96
C ALA A 138 10.68 11.56 -4.30
N ASN A 139 9.85 11.36 -5.33
CA ASN A 139 10.00 12.09 -6.60
C ASN A 139 9.38 13.50 -6.59
N ARG A 140 8.82 13.92 -5.44
CA ARG A 140 8.16 15.23 -5.26
C ARG A 140 8.83 16.11 -4.18
N GLY A 141 10.07 15.81 -3.83
CA GLY A 141 10.85 16.46 -2.78
C GLY A 141 10.90 15.67 -1.47
N GLU A 142 11.60 16.24 -0.48
CA GLU A 142 11.67 15.66 0.86
C GLU A 142 10.30 15.75 1.53
N ASN A 143 9.80 14.63 2.03
CA ASN A 143 8.55 14.54 2.77
C ASN A 143 8.47 13.21 3.53
N GLU A 144 7.58 13.15 4.53
CA GLU A 144 7.34 11.92 5.30
C GLU A 144 6.69 10.85 4.41
N MET A 145 7.04 9.60 4.67
CA MET A 145 6.44 8.45 3.99
C MET A 145 6.16 7.31 4.99
N MET A 146 5.04 6.62 4.79
CA MET A 146 4.67 5.45 5.57
C MET A 146 4.09 4.35 4.68
N VAL A 147 4.56 3.09 4.89
CA VAL A 147 4.01 1.86 4.27
C VAL A 147 3.05 1.18 5.21
#